data_3899c423b0447ae9aa406e8ed3076400
#
_entry.id   3899c423b0447ae9aa406e8ed3076400
#
_cell.length_a   1.000
_cell.length_b   1.000
_cell.length_c   1.000
_cell.angle_alpha   90.00
_cell.angle_beta   90.00
_cell.angle_gamma   90.00
#
_symmetry.space_group_name_H-M   'P 1'
#
loop_
_entity.id
_entity.type
_entity.pdbx_description
1 polymer ?
#
loop_
_entity_poly.entity_id
_entity_poly.type
_entity_poly.pdbx_seq_one_letter_code
_entity_poly.pdbx_strand_id
1 'polypeptide(L)'
;LTGKAQAEGFALSDFGARGTALAGGMVARADDPSAVAWNPAGITQLPGTQIMVGMTAIQPSGTVDTVDFGIGRSIDVDKHTWANPHAYLTHQFSDNLWGGIGIFSRFGLGNSYPTNWPGRENLKYVSLKTVSLNPNLAFKINDNLSLAVGLEFMYATMLMKKDGDLGKMTGSPLLSGRYDQQMLTGSSIAPGFNLAAHYKFNEEWAAGLTYRSRVKQAVRGHVEFENKNPVPGLVNLPNSDLHGNLNLPDTISFGVMWKPMETLSFEAGTVYTVWSNYRSLNIHMDNPQYGTAYSPKNWRDTWGFNVSAEYKALDWLTLRGGYVFETSPMKDSTCDYMTPSNGRHRITAGVGFNWDQWTVDLAY
;
A
#
# COMPACT_ATOMS: atom_id res chain seq x y z
N LEU A 1 18.61 8.93 11.75
CA LEU A 1 18.26 7.61 11.20
C LEU A 1 18.90 7.42 9.84
N THR A 2 20.01 6.68 9.76
CA THR A 2 20.68 6.31 8.49
C THR A 2 20.29 4.88 8.07
N GLY A 3 19.05 4.50 8.30
CA GLY A 3 18.53 3.20 7.85
C GLY A 3 18.18 3.22 6.37
N LYS A 4 18.62 2.20 5.62
CA LYS A 4 18.20 1.96 4.23
C LYS A 4 16.81 1.30 4.17
N ALA A 5 15.83 1.81 4.91
CA ALA A 5 14.46 1.40 4.71
C ALA A 5 13.88 2.19 3.54
N GLN A 6 13.27 1.51 2.59
CA GLN A 6 12.83 2.09 1.32
C GLN A 6 11.31 1.92 1.21
N ALA A 7 10.56 3.00 1.21
CA ALA A 7 9.13 2.95 0.90
C ALA A 7 8.59 4.31 0.44
N GLU A 8 7.64 4.31 -0.48
CA GLU A 8 6.74 5.41 -0.78
C GLU A 8 5.63 5.49 0.30
N GLY A 9 6.01 5.80 1.54
CA GLY A 9 5.10 5.65 2.65
C GLY A 9 4.64 4.19 2.81
N PHE A 10 3.32 3.96 2.85
CA PHE A 10 2.73 2.62 2.90
C PHE A 10 1.74 2.36 1.75
N ALA A 11 1.89 3.06 0.61
CA ALA A 11 1.18 2.76 -0.61
C ALA A 11 1.74 1.47 -1.25
N LEU A 12 0.84 0.64 -1.77
CA LEU A 12 1.14 -0.57 -2.51
C LEU A 12 0.84 -0.35 -3.99
N SER A 13 1.69 -0.92 -4.84
CA SER A 13 1.56 -0.90 -6.30
C SER A 13 1.66 -2.31 -6.90
N ASP A 14 1.29 -3.34 -6.12
CA ASP A 14 1.40 -4.75 -6.49
C ASP A 14 0.00 -5.32 -6.70
N PHE A 15 -0.66 -4.87 -7.79
CA PHE A 15 -2.04 -5.22 -8.13
C PHE A 15 -2.15 -6.42 -9.09
N GLY A 16 -1.04 -7.08 -9.40
CA GLY A 16 -0.96 -8.24 -10.27
C GLY A 16 0.48 -8.51 -10.69
N ALA A 17 0.83 -9.77 -10.96
CA ALA A 17 2.20 -10.16 -11.30
C ALA A 17 2.72 -9.41 -12.53
N ARG A 18 1.90 -9.27 -13.60
CA ARG A 18 2.29 -8.52 -14.79
C ARG A 18 2.61 -7.06 -14.49
N GLY A 19 1.73 -6.37 -13.72
CA GLY A 19 1.96 -4.97 -13.32
C GLY A 19 3.17 -4.82 -12.40
N THR A 20 3.42 -5.77 -11.50
CA THR A 20 4.62 -5.82 -10.65
C THR A 20 5.87 -5.97 -11.51
N ALA A 21 5.90 -6.89 -12.47
CA ALA A 21 7.02 -7.10 -13.40
C ALA A 21 7.32 -5.86 -14.24
N LEU A 22 6.30 -5.06 -14.55
CA LEU A 22 6.39 -3.82 -15.32
C LEU A 22 6.58 -2.57 -14.44
N ALA A 23 6.93 -2.74 -13.15
CA ALA A 23 7.14 -1.62 -12.22
C ALA A 23 5.96 -0.63 -12.17
N GLY A 24 4.72 -1.09 -12.38
CA GLY A 24 3.51 -0.28 -12.44
C GLY A 24 3.17 0.29 -13.83
N GLY A 25 3.88 -0.09 -14.88
CA GLY A 25 3.62 0.32 -16.28
C GLY A 25 2.37 -0.34 -16.87
N MET A 26 1.21 -0.02 -16.28
CA MET A 26 -0.11 -0.56 -16.63
C MET A 26 -1.20 0.53 -16.73
N VAL A 27 -0.82 1.80 -16.71
CA VAL A 27 -1.79 2.90 -16.74
C VAL A 27 -2.26 3.19 -18.17
N ALA A 28 -1.35 3.15 -19.13
CA ALA A 28 -1.66 3.30 -20.56
C ALA A 28 -1.87 1.95 -21.25
N ARG A 29 -1.21 0.89 -20.80
CA ARG A 29 -1.36 -0.47 -21.29
C ARG A 29 -2.76 -1.02 -20.97
N ALA A 30 -3.08 -1.19 -19.70
CA ALA A 30 -4.39 -1.50 -19.11
C ALA A 30 -5.23 -2.54 -19.90
N ASP A 31 -4.58 -3.62 -20.36
CA ASP A 31 -5.14 -4.61 -21.31
C ASP A 31 -5.24 -6.03 -20.69
N ASP A 32 -5.39 -6.11 -19.36
CA ASP A 32 -5.75 -7.32 -18.63
C ASP A 32 -6.73 -6.99 -17.47
N PRO A 33 -7.34 -7.96 -16.78
CA PRO A 33 -8.35 -7.68 -15.74
C PRO A 33 -7.84 -6.84 -14.57
N SER A 34 -6.52 -6.80 -14.29
CA SER A 34 -5.97 -5.92 -13.25
C SER A 34 -6.07 -4.43 -13.61
N ALA A 35 -6.44 -4.08 -14.83
CA ALA A 35 -6.79 -2.72 -15.23
C ALA A 35 -7.84 -2.08 -14.32
N VAL A 36 -8.73 -2.86 -13.71
CA VAL A 36 -9.66 -2.39 -12.66
C VAL A 36 -8.90 -1.63 -11.55
N ALA A 37 -7.70 -2.09 -11.19
CA ALA A 37 -6.85 -1.43 -10.18
C ALA A 37 -5.93 -0.35 -10.77
N TRP A 38 -5.42 -0.53 -11.99
CA TRP A 38 -4.46 0.39 -12.62
C TRP A 38 -5.15 1.54 -13.35
N ASN A 39 -5.97 1.23 -14.36
CA ASN A 39 -6.75 2.17 -15.15
C ASN A 39 -8.04 1.49 -15.63
N PRO A 40 -9.15 1.64 -14.90
CA PRO A 40 -10.40 0.94 -15.26
C PRO A 40 -10.99 1.34 -16.61
N ALA A 41 -10.58 2.47 -17.21
CA ALA A 41 -11.01 2.80 -18.57
C ALA A 41 -10.42 1.83 -19.61
N GLY A 42 -9.29 1.17 -19.30
CA GLY A 42 -8.66 0.18 -20.16
C GLY A 42 -9.42 -1.14 -20.28
N ILE A 43 -10.37 -1.45 -19.34
CA ILE A 43 -11.15 -2.70 -19.46
C ILE A 43 -12.02 -2.75 -20.71
N THR A 44 -12.24 -1.62 -21.39
CA THR A 44 -12.93 -1.58 -22.70
C THR A 44 -12.15 -2.28 -23.82
N GLN A 45 -10.89 -2.65 -23.57
CA GLN A 45 -10.05 -3.45 -24.48
C GLN A 45 -10.27 -4.96 -24.32
N LEU A 46 -10.99 -5.40 -23.25
CA LEU A 46 -11.13 -6.78 -22.85
C LEU A 46 -12.43 -7.39 -23.41
N PRO A 47 -12.36 -8.33 -24.34
CA PRO A 47 -13.56 -8.94 -24.88
C PRO A 47 -14.18 -9.96 -23.91
N GLY A 48 -15.50 -10.06 -23.93
CA GLY A 48 -16.25 -11.08 -23.21
C GLY A 48 -16.12 -10.98 -21.70
N THR A 49 -15.93 -12.11 -21.04
CA THR A 49 -15.74 -12.20 -19.58
C THR A 49 -14.34 -12.68 -19.26
N GLN A 50 -13.61 -11.96 -18.42
CA GLN A 50 -12.28 -12.36 -18.01
C GLN A 50 -12.16 -12.33 -16.47
N ILE A 51 -11.43 -13.31 -15.94
CA ILE A 51 -11.17 -13.46 -14.51
C ILE A 51 -9.66 -13.53 -14.30
N MET A 52 -9.16 -12.85 -13.29
CA MET A 52 -7.78 -12.91 -12.85
C MET A 52 -7.71 -13.08 -11.34
N VAL A 53 -6.85 -13.98 -10.87
CA VAL A 53 -6.56 -14.14 -9.45
C VAL A 53 -5.06 -14.25 -9.25
N GLY A 54 -4.58 -13.73 -8.14
CA GLY A 54 -3.15 -13.80 -7.83
C GLY A 54 -2.83 -13.39 -6.40
N MET A 55 -1.54 -13.45 -6.09
CA MET A 55 -1.02 -13.09 -4.78
C MET A 55 0.41 -12.57 -4.92
N THR A 56 0.73 -11.50 -4.20
CA THR A 56 2.10 -10.99 -4.04
C THR A 56 2.59 -11.28 -2.62
N ALA A 57 3.76 -11.88 -2.50
CA ALA A 57 4.47 -12.04 -1.23
C ALA A 57 5.45 -10.90 -1.03
N ILE A 58 5.28 -10.13 0.05
CA ILE A 58 6.11 -8.95 0.36
C ILE A 58 6.91 -9.27 1.62
N GLN A 59 8.23 -9.22 1.54
CA GLN A 59 9.13 -9.42 2.68
C GLN A 59 9.99 -8.17 2.89
N PRO A 60 9.59 -7.25 3.79
CA PRO A 60 10.41 -6.11 4.15
C PRO A 60 11.70 -6.56 4.85
N SER A 61 12.78 -5.84 4.61
CA SER A 61 14.02 -5.98 5.35
C SER A 61 14.61 -4.60 5.61
N GLY A 62 15.30 -4.43 6.73
CA GLY A 62 15.91 -3.17 7.09
C GLY A 62 16.72 -3.28 8.37
N THR A 63 17.56 -2.29 8.62
CA THR A 63 18.39 -2.19 9.80
C THR A 63 18.18 -0.82 10.44
N VAL A 64 18.07 -0.77 11.76
CA VAL A 64 17.98 0.46 12.53
C VAL A 64 19.29 0.62 13.33
N ASP A 65 19.98 1.73 13.11
CA ASP A 65 21.15 2.09 13.89
C ASP A 65 20.73 2.73 15.20
N THR A 66 21.21 2.18 16.31
CA THR A 66 20.83 2.58 17.67
C THR A 66 21.79 3.60 18.27
N VAL A 67 22.53 4.35 17.45
CA VAL A 67 23.46 5.39 17.89
C VAL A 67 22.76 6.44 18.77
N ASP A 68 21.53 6.78 18.43
CA ASP A 68 20.72 7.74 19.18
C ASP A 68 20.33 7.27 20.60
N PHE A 69 20.43 5.97 20.87
CA PHE A 69 20.21 5.37 22.20
C PHE A 69 21.51 5.19 22.99
N GLY A 70 22.66 5.65 22.46
CA GLY A 70 23.97 5.52 23.09
C GLY A 70 24.54 4.08 23.11
N ILE A 71 23.94 3.16 22.37
CA ILE A 71 24.28 1.73 22.41
C ILE A 71 25.22 1.32 21.26
N GLY A 72 25.24 2.10 20.17
CA GLY A 72 26.14 1.86 19.02
C GLY A 72 25.95 0.51 18.32
N ARG A 73 24.73 -0.03 18.30
CA ARG A 73 24.41 -1.32 17.66
C ARG A 73 23.42 -1.13 16.55
N SER A 74 23.61 -1.87 15.45
CA SER A 74 22.60 -2.03 14.40
C SER A 74 21.64 -3.17 14.76
N ILE A 75 20.35 -2.97 14.59
CA ILE A 75 19.30 -3.94 14.88
C ILE A 75 18.51 -4.19 13.60
N ASP A 76 18.47 -5.43 13.18
CA ASP A 76 17.69 -5.84 12.02
C ASP A 76 16.21 -5.90 12.37
N VAL A 77 15.37 -5.48 11.42
CA VAL A 77 13.92 -5.70 11.44
C VAL A 77 13.67 -7.21 11.29
N ASP A 78 12.75 -7.76 12.08
CA ASP A 78 12.39 -9.18 12.00
C ASP A 78 11.84 -9.50 10.61
N LYS A 79 12.33 -10.59 10.01
CA LYS A 79 11.84 -11.06 8.72
C LYS A 79 10.42 -11.59 8.85
N HIS A 80 9.48 -10.95 8.16
CA HIS A 80 8.09 -11.40 8.08
C HIS A 80 7.60 -11.30 6.64
N THR A 81 6.90 -12.33 6.17
CA THR A 81 6.33 -12.33 4.81
C THR A 81 4.85 -11.99 4.88
N TRP A 82 4.45 -10.95 4.15
CA TRP A 82 3.08 -10.47 4.04
C TRP A 82 2.49 -10.92 2.72
N ALA A 83 1.32 -11.57 2.77
CA ALA A 83 0.57 -11.94 1.57
C ALA A 83 -0.38 -10.81 1.18
N ASN A 84 -0.36 -10.42 -0.09
CA ASN A 84 -1.26 -9.44 -0.70
C ASN A 84 -2.05 -10.11 -1.84
N PRO A 85 -3.20 -10.75 -1.54
CA PRO A 85 -4.04 -11.38 -2.55
C PRO A 85 -4.81 -10.34 -3.36
N HIS A 86 -5.09 -10.68 -4.63
CA HIS A 86 -5.91 -9.87 -5.51
C HIS A 86 -6.76 -10.75 -6.43
N ALA A 87 -7.93 -10.24 -6.81
CA ALA A 87 -8.84 -10.90 -7.75
C ALA A 87 -9.61 -9.84 -8.55
N TYR A 88 -9.83 -10.13 -9.82
CA TYR A 88 -10.52 -9.25 -10.75
C TYR A 88 -11.48 -10.04 -11.63
N LEU A 89 -12.61 -9.41 -11.95
CA LEU A 89 -13.56 -9.87 -12.95
C LEU A 89 -13.88 -8.68 -13.85
N THR A 90 -13.87 -8.89 -15.15
CA THR A 90 -14.35 -7.92 -16.14
C THR A 90 -15.36 -8.59 -17.06
N HIS A 91 -16.33 -7.80 -17.52
CA HIS A 91 -17.36 -8.28 -18.44
C HIS A 91 -17.75 -7.19 -19.42
N GLN A 92 -17.83 -7.57 -20.70
CA GLN A 92 -18.33 -6.73 -21.77
C GLN A 92 -19.86 -6.91 -21.88
N PHE A 93 -20.61 -5.88 -21.50
CA PHE A 93 -22.08 -5.91 -21.61
C PHE A 93 -22.57 -5.56 -23.03
N SER A 94 -21.85 -4.68 -23.71
CA SER A 94 -22.11 -4.28 -25.10
C SER A 94 -20.84 -3.75 -25.76
N ASP A 95 -20.93 -3.31 -27.01
CA ASP A 95 -19.80 -2.73 -27.74
C ASP A 95 -19.27 -1.43 -27.13
N ASN A 96 -20.07 -0.78 -26.27
CA ASN A 96 -19.70 0.50 -25.64
C ASN A 96 -19.68 0.47 -24.10
N LEU A 97 -20.04 -0.65 -23.45
CA LEU A 97 -20.17 -0.71 -22.00
C LEU A 97 -19.51 -1.96 -21.42
N TRP A 98 -18.64 -1.76 -20.45
CA TRP A 98 -17.98 -2.79 -19.64
C TRP A 98 -18.21 -2.56 -18.17
N GLY A 99 -18.25 -3.64 -17.42
CA GLY A 99 -18.16 -3.65 -15.97
C GLY A 99 -16.91 -4.35 -15.50
N GLY A 100 -16.36 -3.88 -14.40
CA GLY A 100 -15.24 -4.52 -13.72
C GLY A 100 -15.43 -4.50 -12.22
N ILE A 101 -14.97 -5.53 -11.54
CA ILE A 101 -14.92 -5.55 -10.08
C ILE A 101 -13.55 -6.09 -9.65
N GLY A 102 -12.92 -5.44 -8.69
CA GLY A 102 -11.63 -5.84 -8.14
C GLY A 102 -11.65 -5.95 -6.63
N ILE A 103 -10.91 -6.93 -6.12
CA ILE A 103 -10.53 -7.06 -4.70
C ILE A 103 -9.01 -6.98 -4.65
N PHE A 104 -8.47 -5.95 -4.02
CA PHE A 104 -7.03 -5.69 -3.96
C PHE A 104 -6.69 -4.73 -2.80
N SER A 105 -5.40 -4.54 -2.52
CA SER A 105 -4.94 -3.65 -1.45
C SER A 105 -4.15 -2.48 -2.01
N ARG A 106 -4.58 -1.26 -1.70
CA ARG A 106 -3.88 -0.02 -2.08
C ARG A 106 -2.84 0.41 -1.04
N PHE A 107 -3.02 0.01 0.21
CA PHE A 107 -2.17 0.41 1.31
C PHE A 107 -1.87 -0.78 2.21
N GLY A 108 -0.66 -0.84 2.71
CA GLY A 108 -0.23 -1.89 3.63
C GLY A 108 1.06 -1.50 4.32
N LEU A 109 1.16 -1.86 5.59
CA LEU A 109 2.34 -1.63 6.41
C LEU A 109 2.56 -2.83 7.31
N GLY A 110 3.79 -3.28 7.43
CA GLY A 110 4.15 -4.33 8.36
C GLY A 110 5.61 -4.20 8.77
N ASN A 111 5.85 -3.94 10.06
CA ASN A 111 7.17 -3.97 10.66
C ASN A 111 7.13 -4.70 12.00
N SER A 112 8.15 -5.50 12.27
CA SER A 112 8.38 -6.20 13.53
C SER A 112 9.81 -5.99 13.98
N TYR A 113 9.99 -5.73 15.26
CA TYR A 113 11.30 -5.54 15.88
C TYR A 113 11.51 -6.57 16.99
N PRO A 114 12.76 -6.96 17.30
CA PRO A 114 13.07 -7.89 18.38
C PRO A 114 12.45 -7.42 19.72
N THR A 115 12.01 -8.37 20.53
CA THR A 115 11.24 -8.09 21.75
C THR A 115 11.91 -7.08 22.69
N ASN A 116 13.25 -7.15 22.83
CA ASN A 116 14.03 -6.32 23.76
C ASN A 116 14.84 -5.23 23.07
N TRP A 117 14.43 -4.79 21.87
CA TRP A 117 15.15 -3.73 21.19
C TRP A 117 14.99 -2.38 21.91
N PRO A 118 15.95 -1.43 21.83
CA PRO A 118 15.94 -0.19 22.60
C PRO A 118 14.73 0.72 22.35
N GLY A 119 14.15 0.69 21.13
CA GLY A 119 12.99 1.50 20.76
C GLY A 119 11.62 0.86 21.07
N ARG A 120 11.56 -0.22 21.86
CA ARG A 120 10.31 -0.96 22.16
C ARG A 120 9.20 -0.13 22.78
N GLU A 121 9.52 0.97 23.47
CA GLU A 121 8.53 1.92 23.99
C GLU A 121 7.83 2.71 22.88
N ASN A 122 8.49 2.88 21.72
CA ASN A 122 7.90 3.54 20.57
C ASN A 122 7.12 2.54 19.72
N LEU A 123 7.74 1.38 19.41
CA LEU A 123 7.14 0.36 18.55
C LEU A 123 7.84 -0.99 18.72
N LYS A 124 7.08 -2.07 18.81
CA LYS A 124 7.56 -3.46 18.67
C LYS A 124 7.02 -4.11 17.40
N TYR A 125 5.77 -3.82 17.10
CA TYR A 125 5.08 -4.40 15.94
C TYR A 125 4.03 -3.42 15.42
N VAL A 126 3.94 -3.30 14.11
CA VAL A 126 2.83 -2.61 13.45
C VAL A 126 2.38 -3.40 12.24
N SER A 127 1.08 -3.45 12.04
CA SER A 127 0.46 -3.99 10.84
C SER A 127 -0.74 -3.12 10.49
N LEU A 128 -0.73 -2.56 9.29
CA LEU A 128 -1.89 -1.97 8.62
C LEU A 128 -2.18 -2.84 7.40
N LYS A 129 -3.39 -3.37 7.34
CA LYS A 129 -3.87 -4.13 6.18
C LYS A 129 -5.11 -3.45 5.65
N THR A 130 -5.15 -3.24 4.35
CA THR A 130 -6.36 -2.75 3.67
C THR A 130 -6.79 -3.74 2.61
N VAL A 131 -8.09 -3.83 2.40
CA VAL A 131 -8.69 -4.57 1.29
C VAL A 131 -9.79 -3.69 0.69
N SER A 132 -9.71 -3.43 -0.60
CA SER A 132 -10.69 -2.64 -1.35
C SER A 132 -11.56 -3.56 -2.19
N LEU A 133 -12.87 -3.38 -2.12
CA LEU A 133 -13.83 -3.84 -3.11
C LEU A 133 -14.13 -2.67 -4.04
N ASN A 134 -13.82 -2.82 -5.32
CA ASN A 134 -13.86 -1.71 -6.29
C ASN A 134 -14.65 -2.07 -7.56
N PRO A 135 -15.99 -1.92 -7.55
CA PRO A 135 -16.80 -1.98 -8.76
C PRO A 135 -16.57 -0.75 -9.65
N ASN A 136 -16.49 -0.98 -10.96
CA ASN A 136 -16.26 0.02 -12.00
C ASN A 136 -17.19 -0.18 -13.18
N LEU A 137 -17.57 0.93 -13.82
CA LEU A 137 -18.18 0.96 -15.15
C LEU A 137 -17.26 1.73 -16.10
N ALA A 138 -17.01 1.17 -17.26
CA ALA A 138 -16.22 1.79 -18.32
C ALA A 138 -17.02 1.91 -19.61
N PHE A 139 -16.87 3.05 -20.25
CA PHE A 139 -17.60 3.45 -21.44
C PHE A 139 -16.62 3.72 -22.59
N LYS A 140 -16.77 3.03 -23.70
CA LYS A 140 -16.11 3.35 -24.95
C LYS A 140 -16.88 4.47 -25.65
N ILE A 141 -16.34 5.69 -25.55
CA ILE A 141 -16.98 6.92 -26.10
C ILE A 141 -16.86 6.92 -27.61
N ASN A 142 -15.70 6.50 -28.12
CA ASN A 142 -15.42 6.29 -29.55
C ASN A 142 -14.24 5.29 -29.66
N ASP A 143 -13.74 5.06 -30.87
CA ASP A 143 -12.64 4.08 -31.08
C ASP A 143 -11.31 4.45 -30.39
N ASN A 144 -11.14 5.71 -30.05
CA ASN A 144 -9.93 6.23 -29.43
C ASN A 144 -10.06 6.48 -27.93
N LEU A 145 -11.23 6.89 -27.43
CA LEU A 145 -11.43 7.35 -26.05
C LEU A 145 -12.35 6.43 -25.26
N SER A 146 -11.86 5.98 -24.13
CA SER A 146 -12.64 5.30 -23.10
C SER A 146 -12.55 6.04 -21.78
N LEU A 147 -13.65 6.09 -21.04
CA LEU A 147 -13.75 6.70 -19.71
C LEU A 147 -14.28 5.67 -18.72
N ALA A 148 -13.92 5.80 -17.45
CA ALA A 148 -14.46 4.95 -16.41
C ALA A 148 -14.69 5.70 -15.11
N VAL A 149 -15.67 5.20 -14.35
CA VAL A 149 -15.98 5.62 -12.98
C VAL A 149 -16.14 4.38 -12.11
N GLY A 150 -15.64 4.45 -10.88
CA GLY A 150 -15.79 3.37 -9.93
C GLY A 150 -16.02 3.87 -8.51
N LEU A 151 -16.66 3.03 -7.71
CA LEU A 151 -16.76 3.19 -6.27
C LEU A 151 -15.73 2.29 -5.58
N GLU A 152 -15.27 2.69 -4.42
CA GLU A 152 -14.35 1.89 -3.62
C GLU A 152 -14.90 1.77 -2.20
N PHE A 153 -14.93 0.56 -1.66
CA PHE A 153 -15.22 0.28 -0.25
C PHE A 153 -13.99 -0.34 0.36
N MET A 154 -13.25 0.44 1.13
CA MET A 154 -11.99 -0.01 1.72
C MET A 154 -12.17 -0.41 3.17
N TYR A 155 -11.96 -1.68 3.48
CA TYR A 155 -11.80 -2.20 4.83
C TYR A 155 -10.35 -2.04 5.26
N ALA A 156 -10.12 -1.51 6.45
CA ALA A 156 -8.80 -1.35 7.04
C ALA A 156 -8.75 -1.98 8.43
N THR A 157 -7.66 -2.68 8.75
CA THR A 157 -7.33 -3.15 10.10
C THR A 157 -5.96 -2.66 10.50
N MET A 158 -5.83 -2.25 11.75
CA MET A 158 -4.57 -1.81 12.33
C MET A 158 -4.29 -2.58 13.61
N LEU A 159 -3.06 -3.06 13.77
CA LEU A 159 -2.53 -3.65 14.99
C LEU A 159 -1.19 -3.00 15.29
N MET A 160 -1.02 -2.50 16.51
CA MET A 160 0.25 -1.94 17.00
C MET A 160 0.57 -2.55 18.36
N LYS A 161 1.84 -2.93 18.57
CA LYS A 161 2.35 -3.36 19.87
C LYS A 161 3.54 -2.51 20.26
N LYS A 162 3.58 -2.11 21.52
CA LYS A 162 4.70 -1.40 22.15
C LYS A 162 4.77 -1.73 23.63
N ASP A 163 5.88 -1.45 24.27
CA ASP A 163 6.01 -1.57 25.71
C ASP A 163 5.78 -0.21 26.41
N GLY A 164 5.04 -0.23 27.50
CA GLY A 164 4.92 0.93 28.40
C GLY A 164 5.83 0.78 29.59
N ASP A 165 6.71 1.76 29.85
CA ASP A 165 7.47 1.82 31.10
C ASP A 165 6.52 2.19 32.25
N LEU A 166 6.37 1.28 33.23
CA LEU A 166 5.44 1.47 34.33
C LEU A 166 5.81 2.67 35.21
N GLY A 167 7.09 3.00 35.33
CA GLY A 167 7.56 4.20 36.04
C GLY A 167 7.06 5.48 35.38
N LYS A 168 7.15 5.56 34.05
CA LYS A 168 6.63 6.71 33.28
C LYS A 168 5.10 6.77 33.30
N MET A 169 4.42 5.62 33.22
CA MET A 169 2.95 5.55 33.20
C MET A 169 2.32 5.90 34.55
N THR A 170 3.00 5.61 35.65
CA THR A 170 2.48 5.79 37.01
C THR A 170 3.10 6.98 37.74
N GLY A 171 4.15 7.59 37.18
CA GLY A 171 4.95 8.62 37.82
C GLY A 171 5.83 8.09 38.98
N SER A 172 6.00 6.78 39.13
CA SER A 172 6.76 6.15 40.21
C SER A 172 8.17 5.75 39.77
N PRO A 173 9.23 6.39 40.24
CA PRO A 173 10.63 6.03 39.90
C PRO A 173 10.99 4.59 40.28
N LEU A 174 10.32 4.01 41.29
CA LEU A 174 10.53 2.62 41.74
C LEU A 174 10.11 1.58 40.68
N LEU A 175 9.27 1.95 39.74
CA LEU A 175 8.78 1.09 38.65
C LEU A 175 9.47 1.36 37.32
N SER A 176 10.43 2.29 37.29
CA SER A 176 11.21 2.62 36.09
C SER A 176 11.99 1.38 35.61
N GLY A 177 11.97 1.13 34.30
CA GLY A 177 12.58 -0.03 33.70
C GLY A 177 11.77 -1.33 33.83
N ARG A 178 10.57 -1.29 34.42
CA ARG A 178 9.57 -2.36 34.35
C ARG A 178 8.61 -2.04 33.22
N TYR A 179 8.35 -3.03 32.39
CA TYR A 179 7.54 -2.84 31.18
C TYR A 179 6.31 -3.72 31.18
N ASP A 180 5.23 -3.20 30.60
CA ASP A 180 4.07 -4.00 30.23
C ASP A 180 3.73 -3.76 28.76
N GLN A 181 3.36 -4.81 28.04
CA GLN A 181 3.04 -4.71 26.63
C GLN A 181 1.64 -4.14 26.41
N GLN A 182 1.57 -3.13 25.57
CA GLN A 182 0.33 -2.55 25.08
C GLN A 182 0.05 -3.06 23.67
N MET A 183 -1.18 -3.53 23.44
CA MET A 183 -1.67 -3.95 22.13
C MET A 183 -2.85 -3.07 21.75
N LEU A 184 -2.71 -2.29 20.69
CA LEU A 184 -3.75 -1.45 20.12
C LEU A 184 -4.27 -2.12 18.84
N THR A 185 -5.56 -2.38 18.81
CA THR A 185 -6.24 -2.94 17.63
C THR A 185 -7.35 -2.02 17.18
N GLY A 186 -7.61 -1.99 15.88
CA GLY A 186 -8.73 -1.23 15.37
C GLY A 186 -9.07 -1.57 13.93
N SER A 187 -10.28 -1.27 13.53
CA SER A 187 -10.76 -1.49 12.16
C SER A 187 -11.74 -0.42 11.72
N SER A 188 -11.94 -0.32 10.41
CA SER A 188 -12.93 0.57 9.80
C SER A 188 -13.25 0.16 8.37
N ILE A 189 -14.39 0.63 7.88
CA ILE A 189 -14.75 0.60 6.45
C ILE A 189 -15.04 2.04 6.04
N ALA A 190 -14.47 2.46 4.90
CA ALA A 190 -14.72 3.80 4.38
C ALA A 190 -14.85 3.80 2.85
N PRO A 191 -15.70 4.68 2.30
CA PRO A 191 -15.89 4.80 0.87
C PRO A 191 -14.81 5.67 0.21
N GLY A 192 -14.56 5.38 -1.04
CA GLY A 192 -13.79 6.17 -1.99
C GLY A 192 -14.39 6.06 -3.39
N PHE A 193 -13.74 6.70 -4.35
CA PHE A 193 -14.11 6.61 -5.76
C PHE A 193 -12.89 6.75 -6.65
N ASN A 194 -13.05 6.37 -7.90
CA ASN A 194 -12.02 6.56 -8.92
C ASN A 194 -12.63 7.02 -10.24
N LEU A 195 -11.83 7.78 -10.98
CA LEU A 195 -12.10 8.23 -12.33
C LEU A 195 -10.92 7.83 -13.22
N ALA A 196 -11.20 7.48 -14.47
CA ALA A 196 -10.15 7.08 -15.38
C ALA A 196 -10.47 7.46 -16.83
N ALA A 197 -9.40 7.67 -17.60
CA ALA A 197 -9.44 7.85 -19.03
C ALA A 197 -8.34 7.01 -19.69
N HIS A 198 -8.66 6.45 -20.85
CA HIS A 198 -7.72 5.78 -21.72
C HIS A 198 -7.91 6.31 -23.13
N TYR A 199 -6.80 6.71 -23.77
CA TYR A 199 -6.82 7.26 -25.12
C TYR A 199 -5.83 6.51 -26.01
N LYS A 200 -6.32 5.92 -27.08
CA LYS A 200 -5.53 5.24 -28.11
C LYS A 200 -5.35 6.20 -29.29
N PHE A 201 -4.15 6.72 -29.47
CA PHE A 201 -3.83 7.63 -30.57
C PHE A 201 -3.83 6.90 -31.92
N ASN A 202 -3.26 5.70 -31.91
CA ASN A 202 -3.16 4.77 -33.04
C ASN A 202 -2.78 3.37 -32.49
N GLU A 203 -2.40 2.44 -33.37
CA GLU A 203 -2.00 1.08 -32.97
C GLU A 203 -0.68 1.03 -32.18
N GLU A 204 0.14 2.07 -32.28
CA GLU A 204 1.44 2.13 -31.61
C GLU A 204 1.39 2.92 -30.28
N TRP A 205 0.53 3.91 -30.15
CA TRP A 205 0.55 4.87 -29.05
C TRP A 205 -0.75 4.93 -28.30
N ALA A 206 -0.64 4.82 -26.99
CA ALA A 206 -1.76 5.05 -26.07
C ALA A 206 -1.32 5.85 -24.85
N ALA A 207 -2.28 6.52 -24.21
CA ALA A 207 -2.07 7.19 -22.94
C ALA A 207 -3.21 6.85 -21.97
N GLY A 208 -2.90 6.86 -20.69
CA GLY A 208 -3.84 6.64 -19.61
C GLY A 208 -3.71 7.67 -18.51
N LEU A 209 -4.85 8.01 -17.89
CA LEU A 209 -4.92 8.90 -16.74
C LEU A 209 -5.91 8.32 -15.73
N THR A 210 -5.51 8.27 -14.46
CA THR A 210 -6.40 7.82 -13.39
C THR A 210 -6.31 8.73 -12.18
N TYR A 211 -7.43 8.90 -11.51
CA TYR A 211 -7.55 9.52 -10.20
C TYR A 211 -8.24 8.55 -9.25
N ARG A 212 -7.66 8.30 -8.10
CA ARG A 212 -8.26 7.58 -6.99
C ARG A 212 -8.35 8.50 -5.77
N SER A 213 -9.55 8.65 -5.24
CA SER A 213 -9.78 9.54 -4.12
C SER A 213 -9.09 9.07 -2.85
N ARG A 214 -8.87 10.01 -1.94
CA ARG A 214 -8.54 9.71 -0.55
C ARG A 214 -9.63 8.87 0.09
N VAL A 215 -9.23 8.06 1.08
CA VAL A 215 -10.15 7.30 1.91
C VAL A 215 -9.91 7.68 3.37
N LYS A 216 -10.93 8.23 4.02
CA LYS A 216 -10.86 8.68 5.41
C LYS A 216 -11.36 7.57 6.32
N GLN A 217 -10.46 6.82 6.92
CA GLN A 217 -10.76 5.72 7.82
C GLN A 217 -11.01 6.25 9.24
N ALA A 218 -12.24 6.13 9.72
CA ALA A 218 -12.61 6.37 11.12
C ALA A 218 -12.43 5.07 11.91
N VAL A 219 -11.22 4.83 12.36
CA VAL A 219 -10.83 3.59 13.04
C VAL A 219 -11.41 3.56 14.45
N ARG A 220 -12.01 2.43 14.81
CA ARG A 220 -12.47 2.13 16.17
C ARG A 220 -11.88 0.80 16.62
N GLY A 221 -11.57 0.70 17.91
CA GLY A 221 -10.96 -0.50 18.45
C GLY A 221 -10.73 -0.39 19.94
N HIS A 222 -9.71 -1.08 20.42
CA HIS A 222 -9.39 -1.11 21.85
C HIS A 222 -7.87 -1.21 22.08
N VAL A 223 -7.45 -0.80 23.27
CA VAL A 223 -6.13 -1.06 23.82
C VAL A 223 -6.23 -2.08 24.92
N GLU A 224 -5.37 -3.09 24.85
CA GLU A 224 -5.21 -4.13 25.85
C GLU A 224 -3.79 -4.10 26.42
N PHE A 225 -3.69 -4.45 27.71
CA PHE A 225 -2.44 -4.61 28.41
C PHE A 225 -2.21 -6.09 28.70
N GLU A 226 -0.98 -6.57 28.53
CA GLU A 226 -0.62 -7.98 28.76
C GLU A 226 -0.88 -8.36 30.24
N ASN A 227 -0.54 -7.46 31.15
CA ASN A 227 -0.79 -7.61 32.57
C ASN A 227 -1.57 -6.41 33.13
N LYS A 228 -2.86 -6.60 33.40
CA LYS A 228 -3.73 -5.54 33.93
C LYS A 228 -3.33 -5.06 35.33
N ASN A 229 -2.65 -5.88 36.12
CA ASN A 229 -2.17 -5.58 37.47
C ASN A 229 -0.69 -5.95 37.61
N PRO A 230 0.23 -5.27 36.87
CA PRO A 230 1.64 -5.64 36.83
C PRO A 230 2.33 -5.52 38.19
N VAL A 231 1.77 -4.69 39.10
CA VAL A 231 2.17 -4.60 40.50
C VAL A 231 0.89 -4.56 41.35
N PRO A 232 0.49 -5.71 41.93
CA PRO A 232 -0.76 -5.81 42.69
C PRO A 232 -0.91 -4.73 43.75
N GLY A 233 -2.07 -4.06 43.78
CA GLY A 233 -2.36 -2.96 44.71
C GLY A 233 -1.69 -1.61 44.41
N LEU A 234 -0.76 -1.52 43.45
CA LEU A 234 -0.06 -0.31 43.09
C LEU A 234 -0.34 0.15 41.66
N VAL A 235 -0.49 -0.77 40.74
CA VAL A 235 -0.69 -0.45 39.32
C VAL A 235 -1.90 -1.22 38.77
N ASN A 236 -2.85 -0.49 38.22
CA ASN A 236 -4.00 -1.02 37.50
C ASN A 236 -4.03 -0.44 36.09
N LEU A 237 -4.00 -1.32 35.07
CA LEU A 237 -4.01 -0.96 33.65
C LEU A 237 -5.27 -1.53 32.99
N PRO A 238 -6.45 -0.93 33.22
CA PRO A 238 -7.67 -1.39 32.60
C PRO A 238 -7.62 -1.21 31.08
N ASN A 239 -8.22 -2.13 30.35
CA ASN A 239 -8.43 -1.96 28.91
C ASN A 239 -9.25 -0.69 28.64
N SER A 240 -9.13 -0.13 27.46
CA SER A 240 -9.91 1.02 27.01
C SER A 240 -10.33 0.86 25.58
N ASP A 241 -11.50 1.33 25.24
CA ASP A 241 -11.84 1.57 23.85
C ASP A 241 -10.99 2.71 23.29
N LEU A 242 -10.79 2.69 22.01
CA LEU A 242 -10.05 3.73 21.29
C LEU A 242 -10.70 4.09 19.97
N HIS A 243 -10.47 5.32 19.54
CA HIS A 243 -10.85 5.77 18.21
C HIS A 243 -9.79 6.70 17.63
N GLY A 244 -9.74 6.78 16.31
CA GLY A 244 -8.81 7.65 15.59
C GLY A 244 -9.14 7.76 14.12
N ASN A 245 -8.47 8.70 13.45
CA ASN A 245 -8.64 8.90 12.02
C ASN A 245 -7.33 8.59 11.28
N LEU A 246 -7.43 7.78 10.23
CA LEU A 246 -6.34 7.50 9.31
C LEU A 246 -6.75 7.99 7.91
N ASN A 247 -6.09 9.05 7.44
CA ASN A 247 -6.32 9.60 6.11
C ASN A 247 -5.38 8.92 5.12
N LEU A 248 -5.94 8.11 4.23
CA LEU A 248 -5.21 7.47 3.14
C LEU A 248 -5.27 8.38 1.90
N PRO A 249 -4.15 8.63 1.21
CA PRO A 249 -4.03 9.71 0.23
C PRO A 249 -4.80 9.48 -1.07
N ASP A 250 -5.05 10.59 -1.77
CA ASP A 250 -5.40 10.60 -3.18
C ASP A 250 -4.20 10.17 -4.02
N THR A 251 -4.45 9.52 -5.16
CA THR A 251 -3.42 9.21 -6.16
C THR A 251 -3.87 9.62 -7.55
N ILE A 252 -2.94 10.21 -8.30
CA ILE A 252 -3.10 10.53 -9.73
C ILE A 252 -2.01 9.77 -10.47
N SER A 253 -2.39 8.96 -11.45
CA SER A 253 -1.41 8.22 -12.28
C SER A 253 -1.59 8.58 -13.74
N PHE A 254 -0.49 8.78 -14.42
CA PHE A 254 -0.43 9.04 -15.85
C PHE A 254 0.59 8.11 -16.50
N GLY A 255 0.27 7.59 -17.68
CA GLY A 255 1.18 6.75 -18.45
C GLY A 255 1.05 6.97 -19.94
N VAL A 256 2.13 6.71 -20.66
CA VAL A 256 2.18 6.68 -22.12
C VAL A 256 2.83 5.38 -22.54
N MET A 257 2.14 4.62 -23.36
CA MET A 257 2.61 3.38 -23.97
C MET A 257 3.04 3.63 -25.41
N TRP A 258 4.14 3.01 -25.81
CA TRP A 258 4.63 2.95 -27.17
C TRP A 258 4.88 1.49 -27.56
N LYS A 259 4.27 1.05 -28.64
CA LYS A 259 4.33 -0.31 -29.19
C LYS A 259 4.92 -0.27 -30.62
N PRO A 260 6.25 -0.14 -30.77
CA PRO A 260 6.91 -0.05 -32.09
C PRO A 260 6.77 -1.30 -32.95
N MET A 261 6.45 -2.43 -32.31
CA MET A 261 6.26 -3.73 -32.98
C MET A 261 5.18 -4.51 -32.23
N GLU A 262 4.52 -5.46 -32.91
CA GLU A 262 3.51 -6.31 -32.26
C GLU A 262 4.05 -7.11 -31.05
N THR A 263 5.35 -7.40 -31.09
CA THR A 263 6.03 -8.20 -30.05
C THR A 263 6.69 -7.36 -28.96
N LEU A 264 6.83 -6.04 -29.13
CA LEU A 264 7.58 -5.19 -28.20
C LEU A 264 6.80 -3.92 -27.85
N SER A 265 6.65 -3.66 -26.57
CA SER A 265 6.03 -2.43 -26.08
C SER A 265 6.76 -1.88 -24.86
N PHE A 266 6.73 -0.56 -24.73
CA PHE A 266 7.27 0.20 -23.64
C PHE A 266 6.17 1.03 -22.99
N GLU A 267 6.26 1.28 -21.68
CA GLU A 267 5.45 2.28 -21.02
C GLU A 267 6.33 3.13 -20.10
N ALA A 268 6.13 4.44 -20.15
CA ALA A 268 6.65 5.38 -19.18
C ALA A 268 5.50 6.05 -18.47
N GLY A 269 5.59 6.18 -17.15
CA GLY A 269 4.51 6.71 -16.34
C GLY A 269 4.98 7.42 -15.08
N THR A 270 4.03 8.10 -14.46
CA THR A 270 4.22 8.77 -13.17
C THR A 270 3.00 8.59 -12.29
N VAL A 271 3.25 8.53 -10.98
CA VAL A 271 2.24 8.49 -9.94
C VAL A 271 2.49 9.65 -8.98
N TYR A 272 1.50 10.48 -8.76
CA TYR A 272 1.50 11.54 -7.76
C TYR A 272 0.60 11.13 -6.60
N THR A 273 1.16 11.07 -5.38
CA THR A 273 0.43 10.67 -4.17
C THR A 273 0.37 11.82 -3.18
N VAL A 274 -0.84 12.24 -2.79
CA VAL A 274 -1.10 13.43 -1.95
C VAL A 274 -0.96 13.06 -0.46
N TRP A 275 0.26 12.72 -0.04
CA TRP A 275 0.58 12.36 1.35
C TRP A 275 0.48 13.54 2.33
N SER A 276 0.44 14.79 1.87
CA SER A 276 0.19 15.97 2.70
C SER A 276 -1.14 15.93 3.47
N ASN A 277 -2.05 15.04 3.07
CA ASN A 277 -3.29 14.73 3.79
C ASN A 277 -3.06 13.92 5.08
N TYR A 278 -1.91 13.23 5.21
CA TYR A 278 -1.55 12.47 6.41
C TYR A 278 -0.71 13.33 7.36
N ARG A 279 -1.39 14.22 8.08
CA ARG A 279 -0.74 15.20 8.97
C ARG A 279 -0.35 14.63 10.33
N SER A 280 -1.17 13.74 10.87
CA SER A 280 -0.95 13.10 12.17
C SER A 280 -1.70 11.78 12.26
N LEU A 281 -1.23 10.89 13.10
CA LEU A 281 -1.96 9.74 13.60
C LEU A 281 -2.31 10.04 15.07
N ASN A 282 -3.60 10.28 15.33
CA ASN A 282 -4.12 10.55 16.66
C ASN A 282 -4.95 9.36 17.10
N ILE A 283 -4.60 8.77 18.22
CA ILE A 283 -5.32 7.66 18.83
C ILE A 283 -5.85 8.18 20.17
N HIS A 284 -7.15 8.34 20.26
CA HIS A 284 -7.84 8.76 21.48
C HIS A 284 -8.33 7.51 22.21
N MET A 285 -7.94 7.40 23.48
CA MET A 285 -8.39 6.34 24.38
C MET A 285 -9.50 6.87 25.26
N ASP A 286 -10.62 6.15 25.34
CA ASP A 286 -11.84 6.62 26.02
C ASP A 286 -11.66 6.62 27.56
N ASN A 287 -10.74 5.78 28.08
CA ASN A 287 -10.38 5.84 29.49
C ASN A 287 -9.53 7.09 29.76
N PRO A 288 -9.97 8.01 30.65
CA PRO A 288 -9.27 9.27 30.93
C PRO A 288 -7.83 9.08 31.46
N GLN A 289 -7.51 7.90 32.01
CA GLN A 289 -6.17 7.57 32.50
C GLN A 289 -5.11 7.62 31.37
N TYR A 290 -5.49 7.37 30.12
CA TYR A 290 -4.52 7.25 29.02
C TYR A 290 -4.49 8.44 28.08
N GLY A 291 -5.58 9.18 27.95
CA GLY A 291 -5.68 10.39 27.11
C GLY A 291 -5.56 10.10 25.61
N THR A 292 -4.89 10.99 24.91
CA THR A 292 -4.69 10.92 23.45
C THR A 292 -3.22 10.76 23.11
N ALA A 293 -2.89 9.68 22.38
CA ALA A 293 -1.58 9.51 21.78
C ALA A 293 -1.53 10.32 20.47
N TYR A 294 -0.67 11.35 20.44
CA TYR A 294 -0.47 12.22 19.29
C TYR A 294 0.84 11.88 18.59
N SER A 295 0.78 11.53 17.31
CA SER A 295 1.96 11.28 16.49
C SER A 295 1.93 12.17 15.23
N PRO A 296 2.68 13.29 15.21
CA PRO A 296 2.75 14.17 14.05
C PRO A 296 3.47 13.46 12.92
N LYS A 297 2.92 13.55 11.71
CA LYS A 297 3.49 12.98 10.48
C LYS A 297 3.97 14.08 9.55
N ASN A 298 3.10 15.06 9.25
CA ASN A 298 3.39 16.20 8.39
C ASN A 298 4.09 15.79 7.08
N TRP A 299 3.61 14.70 6.48
CA TRP A 299 4.19 14.13 5.28
C TRP A 299 4.03 15.10 4.10
N ARG A 300 4.90 14.97 3.12
CA ARG A 300 4.87 15.71 1.85
C ARG A 300 4.41 14.80 0.73
N ASP A 301 3.86 15.41 -0.30
CA ASP A 301 3.44 14.69 -1.49
C ASP A 301 4.63 14.03 -2.17
N THR A 302 4.36 12.89 -2.83
CA THR A 302 5.40 12.10 -3.50
C THR A 302 5.15 11.96 -4.98
N TRP A 303 6.23 11.76 -5.69
CA TRP A 303 6.27 11.38 -7.09
C TRP A 303 6.92 10.02 -7.26
N GLY A 304 6.27 9.17 -8.05
CA GLY A 304 6.85 7.94 -8.59
C GLY A 304 7.02 8.10 -10.10
N PHE A 305 8.14 7.65 -10.65
CA PHE A 305 8.42 7.64 -12.08
C PHE A 305 8.82 6.24 -12.49
N ASN A 306 8.12 5.64 -13.44
CA ASN A 306 8.40 4.29 -13.90
C ASN A 306 8.65 4.22 -15.40
N VAL A 307 9.47 3.25 -15.78
CA VAL A 307 9.67 2.84 -17.17
C VAL A 307 9.64 1.32 -17.23
N SER A 308 9.05 0.77 -18.26
CA SER A 308 8.90 -0.68 -18.41
C SER A 308 8.93 -1.12 -19.86
N ALA A 309 9.29 -2.38 -20.06
CA ALA A 309 9.28 -3.05 -21.36
C ALA A 309 8.62 -4.44 -21.24
N GLU A 310 7.85 -4.78 -22.26
CA GLU A 310 7.25 -6.12 -22.42
C GLU A 310 7.62 -6.62 -23.81
N TYR A 311 8.18 -7.84 -23.87
CA TYR A 311 8.63 -8.48 -25.09
C TYR A 311 8.01 -9.88 -25.23
N LYS A 312 7.18 -10.07 -26.24
CA LYS A 312 6.65 -11.38 -26.64
C LYS A 312 7.74 -12.15 -27.38
N ALA A 313 8.52 -12.92 -26.62
CA ALA A 313 9.67 -13.65 -27.15
C ALA A 313 9.25 -14.84 -28.01
N LEU A 314 8.15 -15.49 -27.63
CA LEU A 314 7.49 -16.60 -28.33
C LEU A 314 5.98 -16.43 -28.17
N ASP A 315 5.17 -17.14 -28.95
CA ASP A 315 3.71 -17.08 -28.83
C ASP A 315 3.22 -17.44 -27.43
N TRP A 316 3.93 -18.33 -26.76
CA TRP A 316 3.62 -18.81 -25.42
C TRP A 316 4.44 -18.15 -24.31
N LEU A 317 5.45 -17.31 -24.64
CA LEU A 317 6.39 -16.73 -23.66
C LEU A 317 6.53 -15.22 -23.83
N THR A 318 6.22 -14.48 -22.79
CA THR A 318 6.42 -13.02 -22.69
C THR A 318 7.41 -12.70 -21.57
N LEU A 319 8.40 -11.86 -21.87
CA LEU A 319 9.41 -11.36 -20.94
C LEU A 319 9.07 -9.92 -20.54
N ARG A 320 9.29 -9.56 -19.29
CA ARG A 320 8.97 -8.24 -18.76
C ARG A 320 10.07 -7.73 -17.83
N GLY A 321 10.26 -6.43 -17.87
CA GLY A 321 11.15 -5.75 -16.95
C GLY A 321 10.73 -4.32 -16.73
N GLY A 322 11.05 -3.78 -15.58
CA GLY A 322 10.72 -2.42 -15.25
C GLY A 322 11.62 -1.82 -14.17
N TYR A 323 11.57 -0.51 -14.09
CA TYR A 323 12.24 0.28 -13.08
C TYR A 323 11.32 1.39 -12.62
N VAL A 324 11.27 1.62 -11.30
CA VAL A 324 10.58 2.77 -10.71
C VAL A 324 11.46 3.45 -9.67
N PHE A 325 11.44 4.78 -9.73
CA PHE A 325 11.98 5.66 -8.69
C PHE A 325 10.84 6.37 -7.99
N GLU A 326 10.83 6.35 -6.66
CA GLU A 326 9.79 6.97 -5.82
C GLU A 326 10.43 7.87 -4.77
N THR A 327 9.90 9.08 -4.62
CA THR A 327 10.35 10.02 -3.59
C THR A 327 9.77 9.67 -2.22
N SER A 328 10.47 10.04 -1.14
CA SER A 328 9.99 9.81 0.22
C SER A 328 8.98 10.88 0.68
N PRO A 329 7.86 10.49 1.30
CA PRO A 329 6.92 11.43 1.89
C PRO A 329 7.41 12.00 3.23
N MET A 330 8.33 11.32 3.92
CA MET A 330 8.73 11.70 5.26
C MET A 330 9.73 12.85 5.29
N LYS A 331 9.65 13.60 6.38
CA LYS A 331 10.67 14.57 6.78
C LYS A 331 11.51 13.94 7.89
N ASP A 332 12.79 14.26 7.95
CA ASP A 332 13.71 13.73 8.98
C ASP A 332 13.18 14.02 10.39
N SER A 333 12.57 15.19 10.59
CA SER A 333 12.00 15.62 11.88
C SER A 333 10.77 14.85 12.34
N THR A 334 10.11 14.09 11.45
CA THR A 334 8.90 13.31 11.75
C THR A 334 9.02 11.84 11.32
N CYS A 335 10.24 11.41 11.00
CA CYS A 335 10.55 10.01 10.74
C CYS A 335 10.37 9.19 12.02
N ASP A 336 9.68 8.06 11.92
CA ASP A 336 9.46 7.14 13.02
C ASP A 336 9.70 5.67 12.60
N TYR A 337 9.63 4.79 13.58
CA TYR A 337 9.88 3.36 13.37
C TYR A 337 8.72 2.60 12.69
N MET A 338 7.56 3.23 12.50
CA MET A 338 6.43 2.61 11.79
C MET A 338 6.74 2.47 10.30
N THR A 339 7.28 3.53 9.70
CA THR A 339 7.56 3.64 8.27
C THR A 339 8.86 4.37 8.03
N PRO A 340 10.01 3.82 8.42
CA PRO A 340 11.29 4.44 8.08
C PRO A 340 11.41 4.47 6.56
N SER A 341 11.50 5.65 5.94
CA SER A 341 11.45 5.79 4.48
C SER A 341 12.42 6.84 3.95
N ASN A 342 13.18 6.42 2.95
CA ASN A 342 13.91 7.29 2.02
C ASN A 342 13.33 7.12 0.61
N GLY A 343 13.87 7.84 -0.39
CA GLY A 343 13.53 7.58 -1.79
C GLY A 343 13.82 6.11 -2.15
N ARG A 344 12.94 5.51 -2.96
CA ARG A 344 13.01 4.09 -3.33
C ARG A 344 13.36 3.92 -4.80
N HIS A 345 14.27 2.99 -5.07
CA HIS A 345 14.56 2.46 -6.38
C HIS A 345 14.13 1.00 -6.41
N ARG A 346 13.27 0.63 -7.34
CA ARG A 346 12.80 -0.75 -7.52
C ARG A 346 13.07 -1.20 -8.94
N ILE A 347 13.74 -2.33 -9.09
CA ILE A 347 13.96 -3.03 -10.34
C ILE A 347 13.08 -4.27 -10.31
N THR A 348 12.38 -4.52 -11.39
CA THR A 348 11.43 -5.63 -11.48
C THR A 348 11.67 -6.44 -12.74
N ALA A 349 11.35 -7.73 -12.67
CA ALA A 349 11.39 -8.63 -13.80
C ALA A 349 10.23 -9.64 -13.70
N GLY A 350 9.84 -10.21 -14.82
CA GLY A 350 8.82 -11.25 -14.81
C GLY A 350 8.67 -11.94 -16.16
N VAL A 351 7.90 -13.04 -16.11
CA VAL A 351 7.58 -13.85 -17.26
C VAL A 351 6.09 -14.15 -17.31
N GLY A 352 5.54 -14.19 -18.50
CA GLY A 352 4.16 -14.60 -18.78
C GLY A 352 4.14 -15.84 -19.68
N PHE A 353 3.34 -16.82 -19.30
CA PHE A 353 3.09 -18.02 -20.07
C PHE A 353 1.67 -18.00 -20.58
N ASN A 354 1.50 -18.09 -21.91
CA ASN A 354 0.22 -18.02 -22.58
C ASN A 354 -0.08 -19.34 -23.30
N TRP A 355 -1.27 -19.88 -23.11
CA TRP A 355 -1.76 -21.04 -23.86
C TRP A 355 -3.29 -20.99 -23.90
N ASP A 356 -3.84 -21.10 -25.11
CA ASP A 356 -5.26 -20.97 -25.38
C ASP A 356 -5.85 -19.72 -24.71
N GLN A 357 -6.75 -19.91 -23.74
CA GLN A 357 -7.42 -18.85 -22.96
C GLN A 357 -6.75 -18.58 -21.61
N TRP A 358 -5.63 -19.23 -21.30
CA TRP A 358 -4.97 -19.12 -20.01
C TRP A 358 -3.68 -18.33 -20.10
N THR A 359 -3.47 -17.50 -19.09
CA THR A 359 -2.19 -16.82 -18.86
C THR A 359 -1.75 -17.02 -17.42
N VAL A 360 -0.48 -17.38 -17.21
CA VAL A 360 0.16 -17.42 -15.90
C VAL A 360 1.34 -16.46 -15.90
N ASP A 361 1.32 -15.50 -14.98
CA ASP A 361 2.35 -14.51 -14.81
C ASP A 361 3.11 -14.72 -13.52
N LEU A 362 4.44 -14.61 -13.59
CA LEU A 362 5.34 -14.62 -12.45
C LEU A 362 6.18 -13.33 -12.46
N ALA A 363 6.39 -12.74 -11.28
CA ALA A 363 7.14 -11.50 -11.11
C ALA A 363 8.05 -11.53 -9.87
N TYR A 364 9.14 -10.77 -10.00
CA TYR A 364 10.06 -10.48 -8.90
C TYR A 364 10.52 -9.03 -8.96
#